data_5a0d998eef140fb8fa80c056ab838ecb
#
_entry.id   5a0d998eef140fb8fa80c056ab838ecb
#
_cell.length_a   1.000
_cell.length_b   1.000
_cell.length_c   1.000
_cell.angle_alpha   90.00
_cell.angle_beta   90.00
_cell.angle_gamma   90.00
#
_symmetry.space_group_name_H-M   'P 1'
#
loop_
_entity.id
_entity.type
_entity.pdbx_description
1 polymer ?
#
loop_
_entity_poly.entity_id
_entity_poly.type
_entity_poly.pdbx_seq_one_letter_code
_entity_poly.pdbx_strand_id
1 'polypeptide(L)'
;MSRPAYITLLTVAGLFFILLLTIGIIPGGLELSVTPVKGVKPLLVLPLQPGERFTIHYYHSVENAPIWEEHSLDKKGRIYIEEERYLKFGAGMGRMPGVGRMVKRGRYEAIENMHLPTGNFILRVGSPGVNHTVIWRGTHSNLSAVAPHVAVRFSARRVSLLYRMWRQLYPNSATPKPDIS
;
A
#
# COMPACT_ATOMS: atom_id res chain seq x y z
N MET A 1 14.48 5.95 -49.80
CA MET A 1 15.55 5.66 -48.81
C MET A 1 16.57 4.72 -49.43
N SER A 2 17.87 5.02 -49.32
CA SER A 2 18.93 4.13 -49.77
C SER A 2 19.00 2.86 -48.90
N ARG A 3 19.38 1.71 -49.48
CA ARG A 3 19.54 0.44 -48.75
C ARG A 3 20.28 0.56 -47.39
N PRO A 4 21.39 1.31 -47.27
CA PRO A 4 22.12 1.46 -46.00
C PRO A 4 21.28 2.20 -44.94
N ALA A 5 20.51 3.22 -45.32
CA ALA A 5 19.66 3.96 -44.37
C ALA A 5 18.54 3.09 -43.81
N TYR A 6 17.96 2.20 -44.58
CA TYR A 6 16.94 1.26 -44.14
C TYR A 6 17.49 0.23 -43.14
N ILE A 7 18.65 -0.34 -43.40
CA ILE A 7 19.34 -1.28 -42.49
C ILE A 7 19.65 -0.60 -41.17
N THR A 8 20.19 0.61 -41.18
CA THR A 8 20.47 1.38 -39.95
C THR A 8 19.19 1.64 -39.13
N LEU A 9 18.10 2.03 -39.79
CA LEU A 9 16.83 2.26 -39.12
C LEU A 9 16.29 0.99 -38.44
N LEU A 10 16.33 -0.16 -39.11
CA LEU A 10 15.91 -1.44 -38.55
C LEU A 10 16.79 -1.86 -37.38
N THR A 11 18.09 -1.66 -37.46
CA THR A 11 19.01 -2.00 -36.36
C THR A 11 18.72 -1.16 -35.13
N VAL A 12 18.55 0.16 -35.29
CA VAL A 12 18.22 1.08 -34.20
C VAL A 12 16.86 0.72 -33.58
N ALA A 13 15.84 0.46 -34.41
CA ALA A 13 14.54 0.04 -33.93
C ALA A 13 14.58 -1.29 -33.16
N GLY A 14 15.37 -2.26 -33.64
CA GLY A 14 15.60 -3.54 -32.98
C GLY A 14 16.27 -3.38 -31.62
N LEU A 15 17.33 -2.58 -31.53
CA LEU A 15 18.01 -2.28 -30.27
C LEU A 15 17.11 -1.56 -29.27
N PHE A 16 16.31 -0.60 -29.74
CA PHE A 16 15.34 0.11 -28.91
C PHE A 16 14.27 -0.85 -28.37
N PHE A 17 13.78 -1.77 -29.20
CA PHE A 17 12.81 -2.77 -28.78
C PHE A 17 13.38 -3.74 -27.74
N ILE A 18 14.62 -4.21 -27.92
CA ILE A 18 15.33 -5.04 -26.95
C ILE A 18 15.50 -4.28 -25.63
N LEU A 19 15.87 -3.00 -25.67
CA LEU A 19 15.99 -2.16 -24.48
C LEU A 19 14.67 -2.04 -23.73
N LEU A 20 13.57 -1.80 -24.42
CA LEU A 20 12.22 -1.73 -23.79
C LEU A 20 11.82 -3.07 -23.15
N LEU A 21 12.08 -4.20 -23.83
CA LEU A 21 11.82 -5.52 -23.27
C LEU A 21 12.64 -5.76 -22.00
N THR A 22 13.93 -5.40 -22.00
CA THR A 22 14.82 -5.57 -20.85
C THR A 22 14.33 -4.73 -19.66
N ILE A 23 14.02 -3.44 -19.89
CA ILE A 23 13.47 -2.56 -18.84
C ILE A 23 12.11 -3.08 -18.31
N GLY A 24 11.29 -3.68 -19.18
CA GLY A 24 10.02 -4.28 -18.83
C GLY A 24 10.14 -5.47 -17.86
N ILE A 25 11.26 -6.21 -17.91
CA ILE A 25 11.53 -7.38 -17.05
C ILE A 25 12.20 -6.96 -15.73
N ILE A 26 12.91 -5.83 -15.69
CA ILE A 26 13.58 -5.36 -14.47
C ILE A 26 12.54 -5.10 -13.37
N PRO A 27 12.75 -5.64 -12.14
CA PRO A 27 11.87 -5.37 -11.03
C PRO A 27 11.85 -3.88 -10.66
N GLY A 28 10.68 -3.26 -10.69
CA GLY A 28 10.48 -1.85 -10.31
C GLY A 28 10.08 -1.66 -8.84
N GLY A 29 9.96 -2.74 -8.07
CA GLY A 29 9.54 -2.72 -6.68
C GLY A 29 8.15 -3.31 -6.46
N LEU A 30 7.49 -2.85 -5.41
CA LEU A 30 6.16 -3.28 -5.02
C LEU A 30 5.18 -2.11 -5.14
N GLU A 31 3.93 -2.44 -5.34
CA GLU A 31 2.82 -1.48 -5.32
C GLU A 31 1.74 -2.01 -4.40
N LEU A 32 1.39 -1.24 -3.37
CA LEU A 32 0.21 -1.48 -2.55
C LEU A 32 -0.94 -0.63 -3.11
N SER A 33 -2.08 -1.26 -3.35
CA SER A 33 -3.31 -0.58 -3.77
C SER A 33 -4.42 -0.78 -2.75
N VAL A 34 -5.18 0.28 -2.48
CA VAL A 34 -6.39 0.27 -1.67
C VAL A 34 -7.56 0.54 -2.59
N THR A 35 -8.36 -0.48 -2.87
CA THR A 35 -9.42 -0.43 -3.89
C THR A 35 -10.77 -0.82 -3.29
N PRO A 36 -11.86 -0.07 -3.54
CA PRO A 36 -13.20 -0.48 -3.14
C PRO A 36 -13.52 -1.89 -3.67
N VAL A 37 -14.09 -2.75 -2.82
CA VAL A 37 -14.41 -4.14 -3.22
C VAL A 37 -15.37 -4.18 -4.41
N LYS A 38 -16.28 -3.21 -4.50
CA LYS A 38 -17.24 -3.06 -5.61
C LYS A 38 -16.78 -2.03 -6.66
N GLY A 39 -15.50 -1.65 -6.64
CA GLY A 39 -14.92 -0.65 -7.56
C GLY A 39 -13.73 -1.21 -8.32
N VAL A 40 -13.37 -0.54 -9.42
CA VAL A 40 -12.19 -0.88 -10.23
C VAL A 40 -11.04 0.11 -10.06
N LYS A 41 -11.34 1.34 -9.59
CA LYS A 41 -10.33 2.39 -9.39
C LYS A 41 -9.81 2.37 -7.95
N PRO A 42 -8.49 2.35 -7.72
CA PRO A 42 -7.95 2.45 -6.39
C PRO A 42 -8.14 3.86 -5.81
N LEU A 43 -8.47 3.93 -4.51
CA LEU A 43 -8.48 5.17 -3.73
C LEU A 43 -7.07 5.64 -3.39
N LEU A 44 -6.15 4.68 -3.23
CA LEU A 44 -4.76 4.94 -2.85
C LEU A 44 -3.86 3.92 -3.52
N VAL A 45 -2.69 4.38 -3.98
CA VAL A 45 -1.62 3.54 -4.51
C VAL A 45 -0.29 4.00 -3.96
N LEU A 46 0.42 3.11 -3.29
CA LEU A 46 1.71 3.38 -2.67
C LEU A 46 2.82 2.55 -3.34
N PRO A 47 3.87 3.18 -3.87
CA PRO A 47 5.05 2.49 -4.37
C PRO A 47 6.00 2.16 -3.20
N LEU A 48 5.96 0.91 -2.74
CA LEU A 48 6.75 0.44 -1.60
C LEU A 48 8.00 -0.33 -2.04
N GLN A 49 8.99 -0.36 -1.15
CA GLN A 49 10.10 -1.29 -1.26
C GLN A 49 9.87 -2.51 -0.35
N PRO A 50 10.50 -3.66 -0.62
CA PRO A 50 10.45 -4.79 0.31
C PRO A 50 10.94 -4.39 1.71
N GLY A 51 10.16 -4.72 2.74
CA GLY A 51 10.42 -4.35 4.13
C GLY A 51 10.03 -2.91 4.50
N GLU A 52 9.64 -2.08 3.55
CA GLU A 52 9.15 -0.73 3.85
C GLU A 52 7.80 -0.81 4.54
N ARG A 53 7.62 0.03 5.56
CA ARG A 53 6.42 0.04 6.40
C ARG A 53 5.42 1.11 5.97
N PHE A 54 4.14 0.81 6.17
CA PHE A 54 3.02 1.75 6.19
C PHE A 54 2.17 1.49 7.42
N THR A 55 1.47 2.49 7.90
CA THR A 55 0.64 2.40 9.10
C THR A 55 -0.83 2.61 8.72
N ILE A 56 -1.71 1.81 9.29
CA ILE A 56 -3.15 2.09 9.34
C ILE A 56 -3.45 2.62 10.74
N HIS A 57 -3.90 3.86 10.80
CA HIS A 57 -4.32 4.52 12.04
C HIS A 57 -5.83 4.70 12.06
N TYR A 58 -6.44 4.45 13.20
CA TYR A 58 -7.87 4.67 13.41
C TYR A 58 -8.21 4.81 14.89
N TYR A 59 -9.42 5.27 15.19
CA TYR A 59 -9.97 5.29 16.54
C TYR A 59 -10.86 4.08 16.76
N HIS A 60 -10.60 3.33 17.83
CA HIS A 60 -11.45 2.20 18.23
C HIS A 60 -12.85 2.69 18.56
N SER A 61 -13.88 2.07 17.96
CA SER A 61 -15.26 2.56 18.03
C SER A 61 -15.89 2.53 19.44
N VAL A 62 -15.42 1.63 20.31
CA VAL A 62 -15.91 1.48 21.69
C VAL A 62 -15.05 2.29 22.66
N GLU A 63 -13.71 2.10 22.60
CA GLU A 63 -12.78 2.75 23.55
C GLU A 63 -12.52 4.22 23.22
N ASN A 64 -12.90 4.67 22.02
CA ASN A 64 -12.58 6.01 21.47
C ASN A 64 -11.10 6.37 21.66
N ALA A 65 -10.24 5.40 21.49
CA ALA A 65 -8.81 5.50 21.66
C ALA A 65 -8.08 5.16 20.35
N PRO A 66 -6.96 5.84 20.05
CA PRO A 66 -6.25 5.61 18.81
C PRO A 66 -5.53 4.26 18.79
N ILE A 67 -5.55 3.62 17.63
CA ILE A 67 -4.84 2.40 17.29
C ILE A 67 -3.96 2.66 16.08
N TRP A 68 -2.77 2.09 16.07
CA TRP A 68 -1.84 2.09 14.94
C TRP A 68 -1.44 0.65 14.63
N GLU A 69 -1.66 0.23 13.41
CA GLU A 69 -1.22 -1.06 12.89
C GLU A 69 -0.11 -0.81 11.87
N GLU A 70 1.11 -1.24 12.19
CA GLU A 70 2.23 -1.15 11.25
C GLU A 70 2.30 -2.40 10.39
N HIS A 71 2.28 -2.20 9.09
CA HIS A 71 2.36 -3.24 8.08
C HIS A 71 3.63 -3.13 7.25
N SER A 72 4.09 -4.25 6.70
CA SER A 72 5.18 -4.29 5.73
C SER A 72 4.84 -5.20 4.55
N LEU A 73 5.67 -5.15 3.49
CA LEU A 73 5.60 -6.06 2.36
C LEU A 73 6.89 -6.87 2.25
N ASP A 74 6.80 -8.19 2.07
CA ASP A 74 7.97 -8.99 1.70
C ASP A 74 8.33 -8.81 0.21
N LYS A 75 9.46 -9.41 -0.22
CA LYS A 75 9.92 -9.38 -1.62
C LYS A 75 8.93 -9.96 -2.64
N LYS A 76 7.95 -10.76 -2.18
CA LYS A 76 6.91 -11.36 -3.01
C LYS A 76 5.62 -10.52 -3.05
N GLY A 77 5.54 -9.44 -2.25
CA GLY A 77 4.36 -8.61 -2.09
C GLY A 77 3.33 -9.16 -1.11
N ARG A 78 3.70 -10.08 -0.22
CA ARG A 78 2.81 -10.50 0.87
C ARG A 78 2.82 -9.45 1.95
N ILE A 79 1.64 -9.12 2.47
CA ILE A 79 1.46 -8.13 3.53
C ILE A 79 1.58 -8.82 4.88
N TYR A 80 2.31 -8.19 5.79
CA TYR A 80 2.49 -8.61 7.18
C TYR A 80 2.06 -7.48 8.10
N ILE A 81 1.52 -7.83 9.28
CA ILE A 81 1.42 -6.91 10.40
C ILE A 81 2.66 -7.11 11.27
N GLU A 82 3.35 -6.01 11.55
CA GLU A 82 4.64 -6.01 12.26
C GLU A 82 4.50 -5.57 13.70
N GLU A 83 3.61 -4.60 13.93
CA GLU A 83 3.38 -4.01 15.24
C GLU A 83 1.96 -3.46 15.34
N GLU A 84 1.35 -3.59 16.51
CA GLU A 84 0.12 -2.90 16.88
C GLU A 84 0.36 -2.06 18.12
N ARG A 85 -0.09 -0.79 18.09
CA ARG A 85 -0.01 0.14 19.22
C ARG A 85 -1.38 0.62 19.65
N TYR A 86 -1.57 0.69 20.97
CA TYR A 86 -2.82 1.07 21.61
C TYR A 86 -2.57 2.14 22.68
N LEU A 87 -3.41 3.15 22.74
CA LEU A 87 -3.40 4.07 23.90
C LEU A 87 -4.13 3.44 25.09
N LYS A 88 -5.16 2.65 24.82
CA LYS A 88 -5.87 1.84 25.79
C LYS A 88 -6.02 0.43 25.21
N PHE A 89 -5.58 -0.54 25.97
CA PHE A 89 -5.82 -1.94 25.65
C PHE A 89 -7.15 -2.35 26.31
N GLY A 90 -8.13 -2.74 25.50
CA GLY A 90 -9.50 -2.98 25.97
C GLY A 90 -10.25 -4.04 25.18
N ALA A 91 -11.57 -4.02 25.26
CA ALA A 91 -12.46 -5.02 24.72
C ALA A 91 -12.27 -5.24 23.20
N GLY A 92 -12.12 -6.50 22.79
CA GLY A 92 -11.96 -6.91 21.39
C GLY A 92 -10.54 -6.82 20.84
N MET A 93 -9.59 -6.33 21.61
CA MET A 93 -8.17 -6.32 21.28
C MET A 93 -7.51 -7.57 21.84
N GLY A 94 -7.51 -8.65 21.05
CA GLY A 94 -7.02 -9.95 21.49
C GLY A 94 -5.52 -10.07 21.38
N ARG A 95 -4.87 -10.57 22.44
CA ARG A 95 -3.53 -11.15 22.33
C ARG A 95 -3.67 -12.48 21.59
N MET A 96 -2.92 -12.66 20.51
CA MET A 96 -2.68 -13.99 19.96
C MET A 96 -1.51 -14.63 20.72
N PRO A 97 -1.73 -15.70 21.50
CA PRO A 97 -0.62 -16.41 22.17
C PRO A 97 0.46 -16.79 21.18
N GLY A 98 1.72 -16.48 21.50
CA GLY A 98 2.86 -16.80 20.64
C GLY A 98 3.12 -15.83 19.49
N VAL A 99 2.33 -14.77 19.34
CA VAL A 99 2.54 -13.72 18.33
C VAL A 99 3.02 -12.44 19.00
N GLY A 100 4.23 -12.00 18.61
CA GLY A 100 4.81 -10.76 19.10
C GLY A 100 5.13 -10.74 20.61
N ARG A 101 5.53 -9.58 21.07
CA ARG A 101 5.84 -9.31 22.49
C ARG A 101 5.13 -8.04 22.93
N MET A 102 4.33 -8.12 24.01
CA MET A 102 3.71 -6.95 24.61
C MET A 102 4.77 -6.11 25.32
N VAL A 103 4.82 -4.82 25.02
CA VAL A 103 5.70 -3.84 25.65
C VAL A 103 4.90 -2.59 26.02
N LYS A 104 5.35 -1.91 27.10
CA LYS A 104 4.80 -0.61 27.48
C LYS A 104 5.76 0.49 27.08
N ARG A 105 5.29 1.46 26.29
CA ARG A 105 6.07 2.62 25.85
C ARG A 105 5.40 3.92 26.32
N GLY A 106 5.76 4.36 27.54
CA GLY A 106 5.11 5.51 28.16
C GLY A 106 3.63 5.25 28.38
N ARG A 107 2.77 6.03 27.73
CA ARG A 107 1.30 5.87 27.80
C ARG A 107 0.72 4.84 26.80
N TYR A 108 1.55 4.31 25.91
CA TYR A 108 1.10 3.34 24.90
C TYR A 108 1.48 1.93 25.33
N GLU A 109 0.65 0.98 24.94
CA GLU A 109 0.97 -0.44 24.90
C GLU A 109 1.15 -0.88 23.46
N ALA A 110 2.13 -1.71 23.19
CA ALA A 110 2.40 -2.21 21.84
C ALA A 110 2.63 -3.72 21.85
N ILE A 111 2.23 -4.39 20.77
CA ILE A 111 2.62 -5.76 20.46
C ILE A 111 3.65 -5.65 19.35
N GLU A 112 4.91 -5.81 19.68
CA GLU A 112 6.05 -5.69 18.76
C GLU A 112 6.50 -7.06 18.22
N ASN A 113 7.23 -7.05 17.09
CA ASN A 113 7.81 -8.24 16.47
C ASN A 113 6.77 -9.31 16.11
N MET A 114 5.62 -8.90 15.63
CA MET A 114 4.54 -9.82 15.25
C MET A 114 4.87 -10.60 13.99
N HIS A 115 5.34 -9.95 12.94
CA HIS A 115 5.63 -10.51 11.62
C HIS A 115 4.57 -11.52 11.17
N LEU A 116 3.31 -11.17 11.40
CA LEU A 116 2.16 -12.02 11.14
C LEU A 116 1.67 -11.83 9.70
N PRO A 117 1.66 -12.87 8.84
CA PRO A 117 1.18 -12.74 7.47
C PRO A 117 -0.34 -12.52 7.45
N THR A 118 -0.78 -11.39 6.91
CA THR A 118 -2.19 -11.09 6.65
C THR A 118 -2.56 -11.37 5.20
N GLY A 119 -1.57 -11.35 4.28
CA GLY A 119 -1.84 -11.37 2.85
C GLY A 119 -2.67 -10.18 2.40
N ASN A 120 -3.38 -10.31 1.29
CA ASN A 120 -4.36 -9.31 0.87
C ASN A 120 -5.57 -9.40 1.81
N PHE A 121 -6.04 -8.25 2.31
CA PHE A 121 -7.15 -8.20 3.27
C PHE A 121 -8.19 -7.14 2.89
N ILE A 122 -9.34 -7.24 3.50
CA ILE A 122 -10.45 -6.29 3.33
C ILE A 122 -10.64 -5.54 4.64
N LEU A 123 -10.58 -4.20 4.56
CA LEU A 123 -10.93 -3.29 5.64
C LEU A 123 -12.30 -2.68 5.34
N ARG A 124 -13.21 -2.74 6.30
CA ARG A 124 -14.42 -1.91 6.26
C ARG A 124 -14.08 -0.55 6.82
N VAL A 125 -14.03 0.45 5.96
CA VAL A 125 -13.73 1.82 6.35
C VAL A 125 -14.83 2.31 7.29
N GLY A 126 -14.44 2.84 8.44
CA GLY A 126 -15.36 3.39 9.43
C GLY A 126 -15.90 4.77 9.05
N SER A 127 -16.78 5.29 9.89
CA SER A 127 -17.27 6.68 9.81
C SER A 127 -16.11 7.69 9.91
N PRO A 128 -16.34 8.98 9.61
CA PRO A 128 -15.34 10.03 9.85
C PRO A 128 -14.80 10.06 11.29
N GLY A 129 -15.60 9.69 12.29
CA GLY A 129 -15.17 9.61 13.69
C GLY A 129 -14.19 8.47 13.97
N VAL A 130 -14.26 7.36 13.24
CA VAL A 130 -13.27 6.27 13.31
C VAL A 130 -11.95 6.68 12.64
N ASN A 131 -12.02 7.52 11.62
CA ASN A 131 -10.87 8.17 11.00
C ASN A 131 -9.79 7.21 10.48
N HIS A 132 -10.17 6.16 9.74
CA HIS A 132 -9.20 5.27 9.11
C HIS A 132 -8.28 6.05 8.19
N THR A 133 -7.01 6.12 8.52
CA THR A 133 -5.97 6.86 7.80
C THR A 133 -4.78 5.96 7.50
N VAL A 134 -4.38 5.89 6.24
CA VAL A 134 -3.13 5.24 5.84
C VAL A 134 -2.01 6.27 5.90
N ILE A 135 -0.95 5.96 6.64
CA ILE A 135 0.22 6.82 6.81
C ILE A 135 1.42 6.14 6.15
N TRP A 136 2.04 6.85 5.22
CA TRP A 136 3.24 6.38 4.53
C TRP A 136 4.17 7.54 4.23
N ARG A 137 5.44 7.43 4.62
CA ARG A 137 6.47 8.49 4.46
C ARG A 137 5.98 9.87 4.94
N GLY A 138 5.27 9.92 6.06
CA GLY A 138 4.71 11.15 6.60
C GLY A 138 3.48 11.70 5.86
N THR A 139 3.05 11.08 4.76
CA THR A 139 1.80 11.44 4.06
C THR A 139 0.63 10.69 4.68
N HIS A 140 -0.43 11.42 4.97
CA HIS A 140 -1.67 10.91 5.55
C HIS A 140 -2.78 10.86 4.49
N SER A 141 -3.33 9.66 4.25
CA SER A 141 -4.44 9.44 3.33
C SER A 141 -5.67 8.97 4.12
N ASN A 142 -6.61 9.86 4.35
CA ASN A 142 -7.80 9.57 5.15
C ASN A 142 -8.87 8.85 4.32
N LEU A 143 -8.98 7.54 4.52
CA LEU A 143 -9.99 6.71 3.84
C LEU A 143 -11.40 7.01 4.31
N SER A 144 -11.60 7.35 5.61
CA SER A 144 -12.93 7.67 6.16
C SER A 144 -13.50 8.97 5.59
N ALA A 145 -12.65 9.88 5.11
CA ALA A 145 -13.11 11.11 4.45
C ALA A 145 -13.58 10.85 3.01
N VAL A 146 -12.92 9.92 2.28
CA VAL A 146 -13.18 9.71 0.85
C VAL A 146 -14.10 8.53 0.57
N ALA A 147 -14.20 7.54 1.47
CA ALA A 147 -14.97 6.33 1.28
C ALA A 147 -15.55 5.79 2.61
N PRO A 148 -16.30 6.60 3.38
CA PRO A 148 -16.88 6.14 4.64
C PRO A 148 -17.83 4.96 4.42
N HIS A 149 -17.76 3.97 5.32
CA HIS A 149 -18.56 2.74 5.29
C HIS A 149 -18.37 1.82 4.08
N VAL A 150 -17.37 2.10 3.22
CA VAL A 150 -17.03 1.26 2.07
C VAL A 150 -16.05 0.15 2.49
N ALA A 151 -16.28 -1.07 2.00
CA ALA A 151 -15.30 -2.13 2.11
C ALA A 151 -14.22 -1.93 1.05
N VAL A 152 -12.96 -1.82 1.48
CA VAL A 152 -11.80 -1.65 0.61
C VAL A 152 -10.86 -2.84 0.74
N ARG A 153 -10.22 -3.21 -0.36
CA ARG A 153 -9.22 -4.27 -0.41
C ARG A 153 -7.83 -3.65 -0.43
N PHE A 154 -7.00 -4.05 0.51
CA PHE A 154 -5.56 -3.85 0.49
C PHE A 154 -4.94 -5.00 -0.29
N SER A 155 -4.26 -4.70 -1.38
CA SER A 155 -3.58 -5.70 -2.19
C SER A 155 -2.24 -5.20 -2.68
N ALA A 156 -1.24 -6.07 -2.66
CA ALA A 156 0.10 -5.73 -3.09
C ALA A 156 0.51 -6.60 -4.28
N ARG A 157 1.31 -6.03 -5.17
CA ARG A 157 1.86 -6.71 -6.35
C ARG A 157 3.27 -6.25 -6.66
N ARG A 158 4.00 -7.08 -7.38
CA ARG A 158 5.26 -6.69 -7.99
C ARG A 158 4.99 -5.89 -9.25
N VAL A 159 5.76 -4.86 -9.48
CA VAL A 159 5.68 -4.04 -10.70
C VAL A 159 7.03 -4.01 -11.41
N SER A 160 7.02 -3.85 -12.74
CA SER A 160 8.24 -3.66 -13.51
C SER A 160 8.74 -2.22 -13.42
N LEU A 161 10.02 -2.01 -13.72
CA LEU A 161 10.61 -0.68 -13.78
C LEU A 161 9.90 0.20 -14.82
N LEU A 162 9.56 -0.36 -15.97
CA LEU A 162 8.84 0.33 -17.03
C LEU A 162 7.47 0.84 -16.55
N TYR A 163 6.70 -0.02 -15.86
CA TYR A 163 5.43 0.36 -15.26
C TYR A 163 5.60 1.50 -14.24
N ARG A 164 6.62 1.40 -13.39
CA ARG A 164 6.92 2.42 -12.37
C ARG A 164 7.28 3.76 -13.00
N MET A 165 8.12 3.78 -14.05
CA MET A 165 8.46 4.98 -14.80
C MET A 165 7.23 5.59 -15.48
N TRP A 166 6.42 4.76 -16.15
CA TRP A 166 5.18 5.21 -16.75
C TRP A 166 4.23 5.88 -15.73
N ARG A 167 4.09 5.28 -14.55
CA ARG A 167 3.29 5.84 -13.46
C ARG A 167 3.80 7.19 -12.94
N GLN A 168 5.11 7.41 -12.94
CA GLN A 168 5.69 8.71 -12.56
C GLN A 168 5.39 9.80 -13.60
N LEU A 169 5.39 9.44 -14.88
CA LEU A 169 5.08 10.37 -15.97
C LEU A 169 3.58 10.68 -16.07
N TYR A 170 2.73 9.73 -15.69
CA TYR A 170 1.28 9.84 -15.77
C TYR A 170 0.60 9.56 -14.41
N PRO A 171 0.81 10.41 -13.39
CA PRO A 171 0.30 10.15 -12.03
C PRO A 171 -1.23 10.10 -11.96
N ASN A 172 -1.94 10.79 -12.85
CA ASN A 172 -3.41 10.86 -12.89
C ASN A 172 -4.09 9.67 -13.59
N SER A 173 -3.34 8.76 -14.18
CA SER A 173 -3.93 7.62 -14.90
C SER A 173 -4.56 6.56 -13.99
N ALA A 174 -4.42 6.69 -12.67
CA ALA A 174 -4.96 5.73 -11.70
C ALA A 174 -5.48 6.32 -10.37
N THR A 175 -5.37 7.64 -10.16
CA THR A 175 -6.00 8.29 -9.01
C THR A 175 -7.20 9.11 -9.48
N PRO A 176 -8.43 8.82 -9.02
CA PRO A 176 -9.54 9.75 -9.20
C PRO A 176 -9.20 11.03 -8.45
N LYS A 177 -9.33 12.20 -9.09
CA LYS A 177 -9.48 13.45 -8.33
C LYS A 177 -10.68 13.25 -7.38
N PRO A 178 -10.61 13.66 -6.11
CA PRO A 178 -11.81 13.80 -5.32
C PRO A 178 -12.67 14.84 -6.03
N ASP A 179 -13.85 14.44 -6.49
CA ASP A 179 -14.89 15.39 -6.87
C ASP A 179 -15.29 16.11 -5.59
N ILE A 180 -14.77 17.33 -5.42
CA ILE A 180 -15.22 18.29 -4.42
C ILE A 180 -16.44 18.97 -5.04
N SER A 181 -17.60 18.42 -4.81
CA SER A 181 -18.88 19.09 -4.99
C SER A 181 -19.66 19.02 -3.69
#